data_929e3bc222723af29585ec89369a1a58
#
_entry.id   929e3bc222723af29585ec89369a1a58
#
_cell.length_a   1.000
_cell.length_b   1.000
_cell.length_c   1.000
_cell.angle_alpha   90.00
_cell.angle_beta   90.00
_cell.angle_gamma   90.00
#
_symmetry.space_group_name_H-M   'P 1'
#
loop_
_entity.id
_entity.type
_entity.pdbx_description
1 polymer ?
#
loop_
_entity_poly.entity_id
_entity_poly.type
_entity_poly.pdbx_seq_one_letter_code
_entity_poly.pdbx_strand_id
1 'polypeptide(L)'
;IHHIAVVAYLSGTTITGKFDTAPSNTNARTTWKEQVFSSRHGYARSVAFHDQRLVFGGSKDLPNHLFMSKVGEFFNFDVGTGLDDESIQIQIAENQVSEIKAVESFRHLSIFTSEAELYVPTSENRPLTPSTISVKRQTSYGSSGVNPVDFDGALVYLTKSKGAVREFVFSDLSQAYNSDAISLLSQEMIGTIVDMSAQREAPDQAEAYLYTVNSDGNMAVM
;
A
#
# COMPACT_ATOMS: atom_id res chain seq x y z
N ILE A 1 6.94 21.49 13.36
CA ILE A 1 5.53 21.49 12.95
C ILE A 1 4.67 21.30 14.19
N HIS A 2 3.57 22.06 14.30
CA HIS A 2 2.61 21.91 15.37
C HIS A 2 1.33 21.32 14.79
N HIS A 3 0.83 20.26 15.38
CA HIS A 3 -0.44 19.66 15.02
C HIS A 3 -1.55 20.29 15.86
N ILE A 4 -2.65 20.62 15.21
CA ILE A 4 -3.84 21.19 15.82
C ILE A 4 -5.01 20.23 15.58
N ALA A 5 -5.55 19.67 16.64
CA ALA A 5 -6.82 18.96 16.55
C ALA A 5 -7.98 19.96 16.72
N VAL A 6 -8.85 20.09 15.73
CA VAL A 6 -10.04 20.92 15.82
C VAL A 6 -11.04 20.23 16.74
N VAL A 7 -11.40 20.91 17.84
CA VAL A 7 -12.33 20.38 18.85
C VAL A 7 -13.75 20.87 18.62
N ALA A 8 -13.94 22.12 18.20
CA ALA A 8 -15.26 22.68 17.93
C ALA A 8 -15.20 23.80 16.88
N TYR A 9 -16.28 23.91 16.10
CA TYR A 9 -16.59 25.06 15.25
C TYR A 9 -17.42 26.06 16.03
N LEU A 10 -16.94 27.29 16.14
CA LEU A 10 -17.70 28.39 16.80
C LEU A 10 -18.44 29.25 15.77
N SER A 11 -17.82 29.45 14.60
CA SER A 11 -18.44 30.18 13.49
C SER A 11 -17.71 29.86 12.19
N GLY A 12 -18.17 30.39 11.05
CA GLY A 12 -17.52 30.17 9.75
C GLY A 12 -16.05 30.57 9.68
N THR A 13 -15.55 31.37 10.62
CA THR A 13 -14.17 31.89 10.66
C THR A 13 -13.44 31.56 11.97
N THR A 14 -14.11 30.90 12.92
CA THR A 14 -13.53 30.64 14.24
C THR A 14 -13.65 29.18 14.62
N ILE A 15 -12.55 28.57 14.99
CA ILE A 15 -12.47 27.21 15.48
C ILE A 15 -11.78 27.17 16.84
N THR A 16 -12.14 26.18 17.66
CA THR A 16 -11.38 25.83 18.86
C THR A 16 -10.53 24.59 18.55
N GLY A 17 -9.23 24.69 18.82
CA GLY A 17 -8.30 23.59 18.58
C GLY A 17 -7.45 23.29 19.81
N LYS A 18 -6.98 22.07 19.90
CA LYS A 18 -6.00 21.62 20.89
C LYS A 18 -4.67 21.35 20.17
N PHE A 19 -3.59 21.90 20.69
CA PHE A 19 -2.25 21.65 20.18
C PHE A 19 -1.64 20.42 20.88
N ASP A 20 -0.96 19.57 20.14
CA ASP A 20 -0.17 18.47 20.68
C ASP A 20 1.06 19.02 21.42
N THR A 21 1.68 20.04 20.85
CA THR A 21 2.80 20.77 21.45
C THR A 21 2.47 22.26 21.43
N ALA A 22 2.59 22.92 22.59
CA ALA A 22 2.30 24.34 22.69
C ALA A 22 3.18 25.15 21.73
N PRO A 23 2.60 26.06 20.93
CA PRO A 23 3.38 26.92 20.05
C PRO A 23 4.24 27.89 20.86
N SER A 24 5.41 28.24 20.34
CA SER A 24 6.35 29.18 20.97
C SER A 24 5.82 30.62 21.07
N ASN A 25 4.81 30.95 20.27
CA ASN A 25 4.15 32.24 20.26
C ASN A 25 2.73 32.14 19.67
N THR A 26 1.95 33.19 19.84
CA THR A 26 0.57 33.31 19.35
C THR A 26 0.45 34.12 18.06
N ASN A 27 1.55 34.38 17.35
CA ASN A 27 1.52 35.13 16.10
C ASN A 27 0.67 34.42 15.05
N ALA A 28 -0.07 35.20 14.28
CA ALA A 28 -0.87 34.69 13.18
C ALA A 28 0.00 33.91 12.18
N ARG A 29 -0.51 32.78 11.72
CA ARG A 29 0.13 31.94 10.70
C ARG A 29 -0.81 31.83 9.50
N THR A 30 -0.25 31.99 8.32
CA THR A 30 -0.95 31.85 7.04
C THR A 30 -0.69 30.50 6.37
N THR A 31 0.37 29.80 6.80
CA THR A 31 0.75 28.49 6.27
C THR A 31 0.21 27.40 7.17
N TRP A 32 -0.75 26.63 6.67
CA TRP A 32 -1.31 25.49 7.34
C TRP A 32 -1.63 24.41 6.29
N LYS A 33 -1.65 23.16 6.71
CA LYS A 33 -2.04 22.02 5.87
C LYS A 33 -3.08 21.21 6.62
N GLU A 34 -4.07 20.75 5.91
CA GLU A 34 -5.05 19.82 6.44
C GLU A 34 -4.46 18.41 6.50
N GLN A 35 -4.88 17.65 7.49
CA GLN A 35 -4.52 16.24 7.63
C GLN A 35 -5.02 15.45 6.42
N VAL A 36 -4.15 14.60 5.86
CA VAL A 36 -4.45 13.78 4.68
C VAL A 36 -5.52 12.73 4.98
N PHE A 37 -5.44 12.09 6.14
CA PHE A 37 -6.38 11.05 6.55
C PHE A 37 -7.39 11.60 7.56
N SER A 38 -8.65 11.59 7.19
CA SER A 38 -9.76 12.05 8.02
C SER A 38 -11.08 11.43 7.55
N SER A 39 -12.14 11.61 8.33
CA SER A 39 -13.49 11.20 7.92
C SER A 39 -13.95 11.89 6.63
N ARG A 40 -13.42 13.08 6.32
CA ARG A 40 -13.71 13.83 5.09
C ARG A 40 -12.92 13.30 3.90
N HIS A 41 -11.60 13.17 4.05
CA HIS A 41 -10.68 12.79 2.97
C HIS A 41 -10.49 11.27 2.81
N GLY A 42 -11.09 10.49 3.71
CA GLY A 42 -10.91 9.06 3.78
C GLY A 42 -9.64 8.65 4.53
N TYR A 43 -9.50 7.37 4.72
CA TYR A 43 -8.34 6.74 5.37
C TYR A 43 -7.53 5.93 4.36
N ALA A 44 -6.31 5.55 4.74
CA ALA A 44 -5.48 4.70 3.91
C ALA A 44 -6.18 3.37 3.61
N ARG A 45 -6.05 2.88 2.38
CA ARG A 45 -6.64 1.60 1.96
C ARG A 45 -5.79 0.42 2.34
N SER A 46 -4.48 0.60 2.34
CA SER A 46 -3.52 -0.44 2.64
C SER A 46 -2.38 0.10 3.48
N VAL A 47 -1.77 -0.78 4.27
CA VAL A 47 -0.67 -0.47 5.16
C VAL A 47 0.35 -1.60 5.12
N ALA A 48 1.63 -1.24 5.08
CA ALA A 48 2.74 -2.18 5.18
C ALA A 48 3.92 -1.55 5.93
N PHE A 49 4.83 -2.39 6.43
CA PHE A 49 6.14 -1.95 6.89
C PHE A 49 7.19 -2.32 5.86
N HIS A 50 8.00 -1.38 5.43
CA HIS A 50 9.07 -1.61 4.47
C HIS A 50 10.27 -0.70 4.74
N ASP A 51 11.49 -1.25 4.73
CA ASP A 51 12.74 -0.51 4.94
C ASP A 51 12.68 0.47 6.13
N GLN A 52 12.26 -0.03 7.29
CA GLN A 52 12.10 0.74 8.54
C GLN A 52 11.14 1.94 8.43
N ARG A 53 10.22 1.90 7.49
CA ARG A 53 9.17 2.91 7.30
C ARG A 53 7.79 2.27 7.40
N LEU A 54 6.84 3.01 7.96
CA LEU A 54 5.42 2.68 7.84
C LEU A 54 4.92 3.26 6.51
N VAL A 55 4.30 2.42 5.71
CA VAL A 55 3.83 2.76 4.37
C VAL A 55 2.31 2.73 4.32
N PHE A 56 1.69 3.80 3.83
CA PHE A 56 0.27 3.86 3.54
C PHE A 56 0.04 4.01 2.04
N GLY A 57 -0.88 3.23 1.50
CA GLY A 57 -1.28 3.27 0.10
C GLY A 57 -2.69 3.81 -0.09
N GLY A 58 -2.83 4.82 -0.90
CA GLY A 58 -4.10 5.41 -1.37
C GLY A 58 -5.07 5.86 -0.29
N SER A 59 -5.89 6.82 -0.61
CA SER A 59 -7.06 7.20 0.18
C SER A 59 -8.21 7.57 -0.76
N LYS A 60 -9.36 7.93 -0.21
CA LYS A 60 -10.52 8.35 -1.03
C LYS A 60 -10.17 9.53 -1.95
N ASP A 61 -9.53 10.56 -1.42
CA ASP A 61 -9.23 11.79 -2.18
C ASP A 61 -7.88 11.74 -2.89
N LEU A 62 -6.97 10.86 -2.43
CA LEU A 62 -5.63 10.66 -2.99
C LEU A 62 -5.41 9.17 -3.32
N PRO A 63 -6.17 8.60 -4.27
CA PRO A 63 -6.20 7.15 -4.51
C PRO A 63 -4.89 6.57 -5.04
N ASN A 64 -4.06 7.39 -5.69
CA ASN A 64 -2.79 7.00 -6.30
C ASN A 64 -1.56 7.54 -5.55
N HIS A 65 -1.72 7.92 -4.28
CA HIS A 65 -0.60 8.42 -3.47
C HIS A 65 -0.06 7.35 -2.54
N LEU A 66 1.24 7.35 -2.40
CA LEU A 66 1.98 6.54 -1.43
C LEU A 66 2.60 7.47 -0.40
N PHE A 67 2.43 7.13 0.87
CA PHE A 67 2.96 7.88 2.00
C PHE A 67 3.85 6.95 2.82
N MET A 68 5.09 7.37 3.08
CA MET A 68 6.02 6.61 3.91
C MET A 68 6.50 7.46 5.05
N SER A 69 6.55 6.91 6.24
CA SER A 69 7.05 7.60 7.43
C SER A 69 8.54 7.91 7.33
N LYS A 70 9.04 8.75 8.20
CA LYS A 70 10.47 8.90 8.46
C LYS A 70 11.08 7.57 8.90
N VAL A 71 12.36 7.33 8.57
CA VAL A 71 13.07 6.09 8.93
C VAL A 71 13.10 5.91 10.45
N GLY A 72 12.62 4.77 10.92
CA GLY A 72 12.55 4.43 12.34
C GLY A 72 11.51 5.20 13.17
N GLU A 73 10.86 6.22 12.59
CA GLU A 73 9.83 7.01 13.24
C GLU A 73 8.47 6.78 12.56
N PHE A 74 7.80 5.67 12.84
CA PHE A 74 6.62 5.16 12.12
C PHE A 74 5.40 6.10 12.13
N PHE A 75 5.32 7.03 13.06
CA PHE A 75 4.21 7.99 13.14
C PHE A 75 4.58 9.39 12.67
N ASN A 76 5.81 9.59 12.19
CA ASN A 76 6.28 10.87 11.66
C ASN A 76 6.21 10.87 10.12
N PHE A 77 5.27 11.62 9.57
CA PHE A 77 5.06 11.81 8.13
C PHE A 77 5.39 13.23 7.67
N ASP A 78 6.18 13.97 8.45
CA ASP A 78 6.66 15.29 8.03
C ASP A 78 7.70 15.12 6.92
N VAL A 79 7.42 15.69 5.76
CA VAL A 79 8.31 15.63 4.59
C VAL A 79 9.56 16.51 4.74
N GLY A 80 9.61 17.36 5.79
CA GLY A 80 10.78 18.16 6.14
C GLY A 80 11.35 18.96 4.98
N THR A 81 12.66 18.81 4.77
CA THR A 81 13.45 19.46 3.71
C THR A 81 13.87 18.50 2.60
N GLY A 82 13.51 17.23 2.67
CA GLY A 82 13.83 16.19 1.71
C GLY A 82 15.18 15.48 1.98
N LEU A 83 15.58 15.39 3.25
CA LEU A 83 16.75 14.61 3.64
C LEU A 83 16.46 13.10 3.46
N ASP A 84 17.52 12.31 3.39
CA ASP A 84 17.45 10.89 3.05
C ASP A 84 16.62 10.05 4.03
N ASP A 85 16.58 10.45 5.31
CA ASP A 85 15.80 9.77 6.35
C ASP A 85 14.37 10.31 6.51
N GLU A 86 14.05 11.44 5.89
CA GLU A 86 12.73 12.08 6.01
C GLU A 86 11.61 11.30 5.31
N SER A 87 10.38 11.65 5.63
CA SER A 87 9.20 10.97 5.09
C SER A 87 9.06 11.19 3.58
N ILE A 88 8.41 10.23 2.92
CA ILE A 88 8.22 10.25 1.47
C ILE A 88 6.73 10.36 1.17
N GLN A 89 6.38 11.30 0.33
CA GLN A 89 5.06 11.41 -0.28
C GLN A 89 5.22 11.48 -1.78
N ILE A 90 4.70 10.49 -2.50
CA ILE A 90 4.74 10.47 -3.96
C ILE A 90 3.36 10.17 -4.54
N GLN A 91 3.10 10.74 -5.70
CA GLN A 91 2.00 10.38 -6.56
C GLN A 91 2.49 9.40 -7.62
N ILE A 92 1.81 8.28 -7.76
CA ILE A 92 2.09 7.32 -8.83
C ILE A 92 1.54 7.91 -10.12
N ALA A 93 2.46 8.29 -11.01
CA ALA A 93 2.12 8.84 -12.32
C ALA A 93 1.96 7.68 -13.32
N GLU A 94 0.73 7.38 -13.69
CA GLU A 94 0.37 6.46 -14.76
C GLU A 94 -0.49 7.20 -15.81
N ASN A 95 -0.61 6.61 -16.99
CA ASN A 95 -1.44 7.16 -18.06
C ASN A 95 -2.94 7.18 -17.72
N GLN A 96 -3.34 6.46 -16.70
CA GLN A 96 -4.71 6.42 -16.18
C GLN A 96 -4.69 6.65 -14.66
N VAL A 97 -5.75 7.24 -14.14
CA VAL A 97 -5.92 7.35 -12.70
C VAL A 97 -6.19 5.96 -12.14
N SER A 98 -5.18 5.36 -11.57
CA SER A 98 -5.28 4.06 -10.92
C SER A 98 -5.33 4.23 -9.41
N GLU A 99 -6.12 3.38 -8.79
CA GLU A 99 -6.34 3.38 -7.35
C GLU A 99 -5.46 2.31 -6.71
N ILE A 100 -4.66 2.66 -5.71
CA ILE A 100 -3.91 1.67 -4.94
C ILE A 100 -4.92 0.80 -4.19
N LYS A 101 -4.83 -0.51 -4.40
CA LYS A 101 -5.66 -1.53 -3.74
C LYS A 101 -4.93 -2.15 -2.56
N ALA A 102 -3.65 -2.47 -2.76
CA ALA A 102 -2.81 -3.02 -1.72
C ALA A 102 -1.34 -2.57 -1.89
N VAL A 103 -0.63 -2.53 -0.79
CA VAL A 103 0.83 -2.41 -0.73
C VAL A 103 1.38 -3.54 0.13
N GLU A 104 2.38 -4.25 -0.36
CA GLU A 104 2.98 -5.38 0.31
C GLU A 104 4.50 -5.28 0.30
N SER A 105 5.09 -5.55 1.46
CA SER A 105 6.54 -5.63 1.60
C SER A 105 6.99 -7.06 1.40
N PHE A 106 7.71 -7.28 0.33
CA PHE A 106 8.33 -8.57 0.03
C PHE A 106 9.82 -8.36 -0.28
N ARG A 107 10.36 -8.89 -1.37
CA ARG A 107 11.72 -8.56 -1.81
C ARG A 107 11.88 -7.06 -2.08
N HIS A 108 10.86 -6.44 -2.65
CA HIS A 108 10.71 -5.01 -2.86
C HIS A 108 9.34 -4.58 -2.33
N LEU A 109 9.10 -3.29 -2.20
CA LEU A 109 7.75 -2.80 -1.96
C LEU A 109 6.92 -2.99 -3.23
N SER A 110 5.96 -3.90 -3.18
CA SER A 110 5.03 -4.18 -4.26
C SER A 110 3.76 -3.35 -4.08
N ILE A 111 3.26 -2.79 -5.17
CA ILE A 111 2.08 -1.92 -5.18
C ILE A 111 1.09 -2.49 -6.19
N PHE A 112 -0.06 -2.89 -5.70
CA PHE A 112 -1.16 -3.41 -6.51
C PHE A 112 -2.21 -2.32 -6.69
N THR A 113 -2.46 -1.96 -7.95
CA THR A 113 -3.44 -0.93 -8.29
C THR A 113 -4.62 -1.52 -9.04
N SER A 114 -5.66 -0.71 -9.28
CA SER A 114 -6.81 -1.13 -10.08
C SER A 114 -6.48 -1.44 -11.54
N GLU A 115 -5.31 -1.01 -12.05
CA GLU A 115 -4.98 -1.12 -13.48
C GLU A 115 -3.62 -1.78 -13.74
N ALA A 116 -2.78 -1.96 -12.71
CA ALA A 116 -1.42 -2.45 -12.87
C ALA A 116 -0.82 -2.97 -11.56
N GLU A 117 0.23 -3.77 -11.70
CA GLU A 117 1.13 -4.17 -10.63
C GLU A 117 2.46 -3.46 -10.82
N LEU A 118 2.92 -2.81 -9.75
CA LEU A 118 4.13 -1.99 -9.72
C LEU A 118 5.01 -2.40 -8.56
N TYR A 119 6.27 -1.98 -8.61
CA TYR A 119 7.16 -2.12 -7.48
C TYR A 119 8.07 -0.90 -7.33
N VAL A 120 8.62 -0.74 -6.13
CA VAL A 120 9.66 0.24 -5.82
C VAL A 120 10.99 -0.51 -5.77
N PRO A 121 11.91 -0.31 -6.73
CA PRO A 121 13.21 -0.98 -6.68
C PRO A 121 14.05 -0.42 -5.53
N THR A 122 14.47 -1.30 -4.66
CA THR A 122 15.40 -1.02 -3.56
C THR A 122 16.59 -1.97 -3.63
N SER A 123 17.76 -1.53 -3.21
CA SER A 123 18.95 -2.35 -3.07
C SER A 123 19.85 -1.77 -1.99
N GLU A 124 20.81 -2.57 -1.49
CA GLU A 124 21.80 -2.11 -0.51
C GLU A 124 22.56 -0.87 -0.98
N ASN A 125 22.81 -0.74 -2.28
CA ASN A 125 23.51 0.39 -2.88
C ASN A 125 22.57 1.56 -3.26
N ARG A 126 21.25 1.40 -3.09
CA ARG A 126 20.26 2.42 -3.41
C ARG A 126 19.17 2.40 -2.36
N PRO A 127 19.42 3.06 -1.22
CA PRO A 127 18.43 3.17 -0.16
C PRO A 127 17.19 3.94 -0.64
N LEU A 128 16.08 3.66 0.00
CA LEU A 128 14.82 4.34 -0.26
C LEU A 128 14.80 5.71 0.41
N THR A 129 15.00 6.75 -0.40
CA THR A 129 15.03 8.15 0.04
C THR A 129 14.03 9.00 -0.74
N PRO A 130 13.66 10.19 -0.26
CA PRO A 130 12.77 11.10 -1.00
C PRO A 130 13.29 11.45 -2.40
N SER A 131 14.61 11.46 -2.60
CA SER A 131 15.26 11.82 -3.88
C SER A 131 15.45 10.64 -4.83
N THR A 132 15.53 9.41 -4.30
CA THR A 132 15.86 8.22 -5.10
C THR A 132 14.66 7.34 -5.42
N ILE A 133 13.54 7.52 -4.73
CA ILE A 133 12.34 6.71 -4.92
C ILE A 133 11.86 6.76 -6.37
N SER A 134 11.58 5.60 -6.92
CA SER A 134 10.95 5.46 -8.23
C SER A 134 9.98 4.29 -8.20
N VAL A 135 8.87 4.42 -8.89
CA VAL A 135 7.87 3.36 -9.02
C VAL A 135 7.92 2.84 -10.45
N LYS A 136 8.01 1.53 -10.61
CA LYS A 136 8.09 0.87 -11.92
C LYS A 136 6.91 -0.05 -12.14
N ARG A 137 6.20 0.16 -13.23
CA ARG A 137 5.14 -0.73 -13.70
C ARG A 137 5.75 -2.02 -14.25
N GLN A 138 5.15 -3.15 -13.92
CA GLN A 138 5.57 -4.47 -14.39
C GLN A 138 4.50 -5.12 -15.25
N THR A 139 3.29 -5.22 -14.75
CA THR A 139 2.17 -5.88 -15.42
C THR A 139 0.94 -4.99 -15.44
N SER A 140 -0.07 -5.36 -16.21
CA SER A 140 -1.25 -4.53 -16.51
C SER A 140 -2.56 -5.29 -16.31
N TYR A 141 -2.59 -6.22 -15.34
CA TYR A 141 -3.80 -6.99 -15.06
C TYR A 141 -4.75 -6.24 -14.12
N GLY A 142 -4.20 -5.43 -13.23
CA GLY A 142 -4.91 -4.78 -12.16
C GLY A 142 -5.34 -5.75 -11.06
N SER A 143 -5.41 -5.25 -9.84
CA SER A 143 -5.78 -6.02 -8.66
C SER A 143 -7.20 -5.70 -8.19
N SER A 144 -7.82 -6.69 -7.59
CA SER A 144 -9.07 -6.53 -6.83
C SER A 144 -8.80 -5.85 -5.48
N GLY A 145 -9.83 -5.67 -4.66
CA GLY A 145 -9.67 -5.18 -3.29
C GLY A 145 -9.32 -6.26 -2.26
N VAL A 146 -9.08 -7.51 -2.70
CA VAL A 146 -8.62 -8.61 -1.84
C VAL A 146 -7.13 -8.44 -1.60
N ASN A 147 -6.69 -8.53 -0.35
CA ASN A 147 -5.27 -8.38 -0.02
C ASN A 147 -4.43 -9.49 -0.65
N PRO A 148 -3.31 -9.16 -1.27
CA PRO A 148 -2.34 -10.16 -1.71
C PRO A 148 -1.78 -10.95 -0.52
N VAL A 149 -1.33 -12.16 -0.79
CA VAL A 149 -0.80 -13.08 0.23
C VAL A 149 0.59 -13.57 -0.19
N ASP A 150 1.52 -13.59 0.75
CA ASP A 150 2.83 -14.24 0.57
C ASP A 150 2.65 -15.76 0.60
N PHE A 151 2.92 -16.40 -0.54
CA PHE A 151 2.80 -17.83 -0.73
C PHE A 151 3.95 -18.36 -1.56
N ASP A 152 4.71 -19.29 -1.00
CA ASP A 152 5.82 -20.01 -1.64
C ASP A 152 6.84 -19.12 -2.39
N GLY A 153 7.22 -18.00 -1.77
CA GLY A 153 8.19 -17.07 -2.34
C GLY A 153 7.65 -16.13 -3.43
N ALA A 154 6.33 -16.08 -3.58
CA ALA A 154 5.61 -15.17 -4.47
C ALA A 154 4.55 -14.37 -3.71
N LEU A 155 4.18 -13.21 -4.24
CA LEU A 155 2.97 -12.54 -3.82
C LEU A 155 1.81 -13.00 -4.71
N VAL A 156 0.82 -13.66 -4.11
CA VAL A 156 -0.38 -14.12 -4.82
C VAL A 156 -1.48 -13.08 -4.67
N TYR A 157 -2.10 -12.69 -5.77
CA TYR A 157 -3.14 -11.69 -5.80
C TYR A 157 -4.30 -12.06 -6.71
N LEU A 158 -5.47 -11.49 -6.45
CA LEU A 158 -6.65 -11.65 -7.28
C LEU A 158 -6.75 -10.51 -8.30
N THR A 159 -6.92 -10.85 -9.57
CA THR A 159 -7.08 -9.83 -10.63
C THR A 159 -8.33 -8.97 -10.43
N LYS A 160 -8.32 -7.77 -11.03
CA LYS A 160 -9.45 -6.82 -11.03
C LYS A 160 -10.75 -7.47 -11.51
N SER A 161 -10.67 -8.31 -12.52
CA SER A 161 -11.82 -9.05 -13.06
C SER A 161 -12.36 -10.13 -12.13
N LYS A 162 -11.61 -10.46 -11.05
CA LYS A 162 -11.87 -11.57 -10.14
C LYS A 162 -11.95 -12.94 -10.82
N GLY A 163 -11.44 -13.04 -12.04
CA GLY A 163 -11.48 -14.28 -12.82
C GLY A 163 -10.19 -15.11 -12.76
N ALA A 164 -9.15 -14.61 -12.12
CA ALA A 164 -7.89 -15.33 -11.99
C ALA A 164 -7.12 -14.94 -10.73
N VAL A 165 -6.56 -15.94 -10.08
CA VAL A 165 -5.53 -15.79 -9.06
C VAL A 165 -4.18 -15.86 -9.76
N ARG A 166 -3.34 -14.87 -9.52
CA ARG A 166 -2.02 -14.76 -10.16
C ARG A 166 -0.92 -14.63 -9.12
N GLU A 167 0.22 -15.16 -9.44
CA GLU A 167 1.46 -14.92 -8.70
C GLU A 167 2.19 -13.68 -9.24
N PHE A 168 2.93 -13.00 -8.38
CA PHE A 168 3.79 -11.87 -8.73
C PHE A 168 5.18 -12.16 -8.19
N VAL A 169 6.07 -12.62 -9.09
CA VAL A 169 7.39 -13.17 -8.78
C VAL A 169 8.47 -12.35 -9.45
N PHE A 170 9.53 -12.03 -8.71
CA PHE A 170 10.69 -11.37 -9.27
C PHE A 170 11.62 -12.37 -9.94
N SER A 171 11.94 -12.15 -11.19
CA SER A 171 12.91 -12.92 -11.95
C SER A 171 14.27 -12.21 -11.97
N ASP A 172 15.27 -12.81 -11.36
CA ASP A 172 16.64 -12.27 -11.37
C ASP A 172 17.24 -12.23 -12.78
N LEU A 173 16.80 -13.12 -13.66
CA LEU A 173 17.28 -13.18 -15.04
C LEU A 173 16.78 -11.98 -15.87
N SER A 174 15.51 -11.65 -15.75
CA SER A 174 14.90 -10.52 -16.46
C SER A 174 14.98 -9.18 -15.70
N GLN A 175 15.39 -9.22 -14.42
CA GLN A 175 15.35 -8.07 -13.50
C GLN A 175 13.98 -7.38 -13.47
N ALA A 176 12.93 -8.19 -13.53
CA ALA A 176 11.54 -7.75 -13.62
C ALA A 176 10.62 -8.71 -12.86
N TYR A 177 9.45 -8.21 -12.48
CA TYR A 177 8.38 -9.05 -11.96
C TYR A 177 7.56 -9.64 -13.11
N ASN A 178 7.30 -10.93 -13.02
CA ASN A 178 6.37 -11.65 -13.87
C ASN A 178 5.07 -11.91 -13.11
N SER A 179 3.99 -12.07 -13.85
CA SER A 179 2.71 -12.44 -13.27
C SER A 179 2.08 -13.56 -14.07
N ASP A 180 2.06 -14.76 -13.49
CA ASP A 180 1.48 -15.95 -14.09
C ASP A 180 0.17 -16.35 -13.39
N ALA A 181 -0.79 -16.90 -14.14
CA ALA A 181 -2.06 -17.32 -13.58
C ALA A 181 -1.94 -18.73 -12.99
N ILE A 182 -1.95 -18.85 -11.67
CA ILE A 182 -1.90 -20.15 -10.98
C ILE A 182 -3.24 -20.88 -11.03
N SER A 183 -4.35 -20.15 -11.16
CA SER A 183 -5.69 -20.71 -11.23
C SER A 183 -6.16 -21.09 -12.65
N LEU A 184 -5.27 -21.07 -13.64
CA LEU A 184 -5.65 -21.25 -15.05
C LEU A 184 -6.37 -22.57 -15.33
N LEU A 185 -5.97 -23.65 -14.65
CA LEU A 185 -6.52 -24.98 -14.83
C LEU A 185 -7.73 -25.28 -13.93
N SER A 186 -8.10 -24.38 -13.05
CA SER A 186 -9.14 -24.58 -12.04
C SER A 186 -10.06 -23.37 -11.90
N GLN A 187 -10.30 -22.67 -13.00
CA GLN A 187 -11.13 -21.44 -12.99
C GLN A 187 -12.56 -21.70 -12.54
N GLU A 188 -13.09 -22.90 -12.79
CA GLU A 188 -14.43 -23.30 -12.34
C GLU A 188 -14.55 -23.45 -10.83
N MET A 189 -13.43 -23.62 -10.12
CA MET A 189 -13.41 -23.67 -8.64
C MET A 189 -13.35 -22.28 -8.02
N ILE A 190 -13.02 -21.29 -8.82
CA ILE A 190 -12.89 -19.90 -8.39
C ILE A 190 -14.21 -19.19 -8.65
N GLY A 191 -14.98 -19.00 -7.58
CA GLY A 191 -16.14 -18.11 -7.60
C GLY A 191 -15.73 -16.63 -7.45
N THR A 192 -16.56 -15.85 -6.79
CA THR A 192 -16.22 -14.48 -6.40
C THR A 192 -15.42 -14.52 -5.10
N ILE A 193 -14.11 -14.56 -5.20
CA ILE A 193 -13.22 -14.55 -4.03
C ILE A 193 -13.37 -13.23 -3.27
N VAL A 194 -13.51 -13.32 -1.95
CA VAL A 194 -13.63 -12.21 -1.01
C VAL A 194 -12.46 -12.12 -0.04
N ASP A 195 -11.75 -13.23 0.19
CA ASP A 195 -10.58 -13.29 1.07
C ASP A 195 -9.65 -14.43 0.66
N MET A 196 -8.36 -14.28 0.97
CA MET A 196 -7.33 -15.29 0.72
C MET A 196 -6.39 -15.38 1.92
N SER A 197 -5.91 -16.59 2.20
CA SER A 197 -4.91 -16.84 3.24
C SER A 197 -3.99 -17.98 2.84
N ALA A 198 -2.74 -17.93 3.25
CA ALA A 198 -1.76 -18.98 2.99
C ALA A 198 -1.42 -19.72 4.27
N GLN A 199 -1.34 -21.03 4.18
CA GLN A 199 -0.73 -21.89 5.17
C GLN A 199 0.65 -22.30 4.66
N ARG A 200 1.68 -21.97 5.42
CA ARG A 200 3.06 -22.38 5.11
C ARG A 200 3.29 -23.82 5.53
N GLU A 201 4.32 -24.41 4.97
CA GLU A 201 4.83 -25.73 5.41
C GLU A 201 5.08 -25.74 6.93
N ALA A 202 4.77 -26.86 7.57
CA ALA A 202 5.02 -27.12 8.98
C ALA A 202 5.79 -28.46 9.13
N PRO A 203 6.48 -28.73 10.26
CA PRO A 203 7.24 -29.96 10.46
C PRO A 203 6.43 -31.26 10.23
N ASP A 204 5.14 -31.20 10.48
CA ASP A 204 4.21 -32.33 10.33
C ASP A 204 3.41 -32.28 9.00
N GLN A 205 3.67 -31.27 8.16
CA GLN A 205 2.93 -31.04 6.92
C GLN A 205 3.88 -30.45 5.85
N ALA A 206 4.25 -31.29 4.91
CA ALA A 206 5.26 -31.00 3.88
C ALA A 206 4.70 -30.11 2.74
N GLU A 207 3.45 -29.71 2.77
CA GLU A 207 2.79 -28.97 1.69
C GLU A 207 2.27 -27.62 2.20
N ALA A 208 2.44 -26.60 1.39
CA ALA A 208 1.84 -25.29 1.59
C ALA A 208 0.48 -25.24 0.89
N TYR A 209 -0.50 -24.57 1.47
CA TYR A 209 -1.84 -24.42 0.90
C TYR A 209 -2.26 -22.97 0.81
N LEU A 210 -2.85 -22.61 -0.30
CA LEU A 210 -3.55 -21.34 -0.49
C LEU A 210 -5.05 -21.57 -0.35
N TYR A 211 -5.64 -20.95 0.66
CA TYR A 211 -7.09 -20.97 0.90
C TYR A 211 -7.73 -19.72 0.30
N THR A 212 -8.80 -19.91 -0.43
CA THR A 212 -9.63 -18.83 -0.99
C THR A 212 -11.06 -18.99 -0.53
N VAL A 213 -11.65 -17.90 -0.06
CA VAL A 213 -13.05 -17.86 0.38
C VAL A 213 -13.89 -17.14 -0.66
N ASN A 214 -14.95 -17.76 -1.13
CA ASN A 214 -15.89 -17.19 -2.07
C ASN A 214 -17.05 -16.47 -1.36
N SER A 215 -17.70 -15.56 -2.06
CA SER A 215 -18.83 -14.77 -1.52
C SER A 215 -20.05 -15.60 -1.15
N ASP A 216 -20.17 -16.83 -1.64
CA ASP A 216 -21.22 -17.80 -1.30
C ASP A 216 -20.90 -18.63 -0.04
N GLY A 217 -19.75 -18.38 0.59
CA GLY A 217 -19.27 -19.08 1.77
C GLY A 217 -18.50 -20.38 1.47
N ASN A 218 -18.35 -20.77 0.21
CA ASN A 218 -17.52 -21.90 -0.17
C ASN A 218 -16.04 -21.53 -0.11
N MET A 219 -15.22 -22.52 0.19
CA MET A 219 -13.76 -22.38 0.25
C MET A 219 -13.13 -23.30 -0.81
N ALA A 220 -12.18 -22.76 -1.56
CA ALA A 220 -11.31 -23.56 -2.42
C ALA A 220 -9.90 -23.59 -1.85
N VAL A 221 -9.18 -24.67 -2.08
CA VAL A 221 -7.80 -24.92 -1.64
C VAL A 221 -6.95 -25.20 -2.87
N MET A 222 -5.83 -24.57 -2.96
CA MET A 222 -4.82 -24.74 -4.02
C MET A 222 -3.49 -25.13 -3.42
#